data_7555dc153b209394f675a1e48ebae6bc
#
_entry.id   7555dc153b209394f675a1e48ebae6bc
#
_cell.length_a   1.000
_cell.length_b   1.000
_cell.length_c   1.000
_cell.angle_alpha   90.00
_cell.angle_beta   90.00
_cell.angle_gamma   90.00
#
_symmetry.space_group_name_H-M   'P 1'
#
loop_
_entity.id
_entity.type
_entity.pdbx_description
1 polymer ?
#
loop_
_entity_poly.entity_id
_entity_poly.type
_entity_poly.pdbx_seq_one_letter_code
_entity_poly.pdbx_strand_id
1 'polypeptide(L)'
;MNRTARLVTVIAVAAALLSTAGCNKLKARDQLNKGVQSFRGANYEEAIGHFQNAVSLDSDLKVAKMYLATAYAQQYVPGVETPENLRNAQLAIDQYKQVLATDAKNVTSLKGIAFLYMQQKKFDEAREYYKKAITADPNDPETYYSVGVIDWSQTYKDAADVKSKEGLKVEDELKGKGSQKICDELKSKDGEVVDEGMKMLQTAIDKRQDYDDAMAYMNLLYRRKANDMTCDDAETRAEYVKTANEWSDKAMAARKKKAEEASKKTSGGIVLDQPKSK
;
A
#
# COMPACT_ATOMS: atom_id res chain seq x y z
N MET A 1 -22.40 -16.37 -58.20
CA MET A 1 -22.29 -16.91 -56.82
C MET A 1 -23.56 -16.54 -56.10
N ASN A 2 -24.42 -17.52 -55.80
CA ASN A 2 -25.79 -17.30 -55.33
C ASN A 2 -25.79 -16.68 -53.89
N ARG A 3 -26.81 -15.84 -53.62
CA ARG A 3 -26.95 -15.17 -52.30
C ARG A 3 -26.88 -16.17 -51.11
N THR A 4 -27.40 -17.39 -51.31
CA THR A 4 -27.34 -18.48 -50.31
C THR A 4 -25.91 -18.98 -50.05
N ALA A 5 -25.06 -19.12 -51.08
CA ALA A 5 -23.66 -19.50 -50.94
C ALA A 5 -22.84 -18.46 -50.16
N ARG A 6 -23.10 -17.16 -50.42
CA ARG A 6 -22.48 -16.06 -49.65
C ARG A 6 -22.89 -16.06 -48.17
N LEU A 7 -24.17 -16.36 -47.90
CA LEU A 7 -24.68 -16.42 -46.52
C LEU A 7 -24.05 -17.58 -45.72
N VAL A 8 -23.96 -18.75 -46.34
CA VAL A 8 -23.32 -19.94 -45.74
C VAL A 8 -21.84 -19.71 -45.47
N THR A 9 -21.13 -19.05 -46.41
CA THR A 9 -19.71 -18.75 -46.19
C THR A 9 -19.50 -17.74 -45.05
N VAL A 10 -20.33 -16.71 -44.94
CA VAL A 10 -20.27 -15.73 -43.85
C VAL A 10 -20.58 -16.38 -42.50
N ILE A 11 -21.57 -17.26 -42.42
CA ILE A 11 -21.90 -18.01 -41.16
C ILE A 11 -20.76 -18.95 -40.79
N ALA A 12 -20.16 -19.66 -41.74
CA ALA A 12 -19.04 -20.58 -41.47
C ALA A 12 -17.78 -19.81 -40.98
N VAL A 13 -17.47 -18.67 -41.55
CA VAL A 13 -16.37 -17.82 -41.11
C VAL A 13 -16.64 -17.23 -39.70
N ALA A 14 -17.85 -16.77 -39.46
CA ALA A 14 -18.24 -16.27 -38.14
C ALA A 14 -18.18 -17.37 -37.06
N ALA A 15 -18.62 -18.59 -37.36
CA ALA A 15 -18.53 -19.73 -36.46
C ALA A 15 -17.06 -20.15 -36.17
N ALA A 16 -16.20 -20.09 -37.20
CA ALA A 16 -14.76 -20.35 -37.02
C ALA A 16 -14.06 -19.29 -36.12
N LEU A 17 -14.43 -18.01 -36.29
CA LEU A 17 -13.90 -16.92 -35.46
C LEU A 17 -14.37 -17.02 -33.99
N LEU A 18 -15.62 -17.42 -33.75
CA LEU A 18 -16.16 -17.61 -32.40
C LEU A 18 -15.51 -18.81 -31.68
N SER A 19 -15.18 -19.88 -32.39
CA SER A 19 -14.52 -21.07 -31.82
C SER A 19 -13.07 -20.76 -31.39
N THR A 20 -12.32 -19.95 -32.13
CA THR A 20 -10.94 -19.58 -31.78
C THR A 20 -10.90 -18.66 -30.57
N ALA A 21 -11.84 -17.72 -30.44
CA ALA A 21 -11.93 -16.82 -29.28
C ALA A 21 -12.23 -17.59 -27.99
N GLY A 22 -13.09 -18.62 -28.03
CA GLY A 22 -13.39 -19.49 -26.87
C GLY A 22 -12.18 -20.28 -26.40
N CYS A 23 -11.40 -20.84 -27.35
CA CYS A 23 -10.18 -21.58 -27.05
C CYS A 23 -9.09 -20.69 -26.40
N ASN A 24 -8.95 -19.45 -26.87
CA ASN A 24 -7.98 -18.52 -26.30
C ASN A 24 -8.32 -18.14 -24.86
N LYS A 25 -9.59 -17.88 -24.54
CA LYS A 25 -10.03 -17.60 -23.15
C LYS A 25 -9.77 -18.78 -22.21
N LEU A 26 -9.96 -20.01 -22.66
CA LEU A 26 -9.67 -21.20 -21.86
C LEU A 26 -8.16 -21.34 -21.60
N LYS A 27 -7.34 -21.17 -22.65
CA LYS A 27 -5.87 -21.16 -22.53
C LYS A 27 -5.36 -20.02 -21.65
N ALA A 28 -5.98 -18.83 -21.72
CA ALA A 28 -5.63 -17.70 -20.83
C ALA A 28 -5.85 -18.06 -19.36
N ARG A 29 -6.97 -18.72 -19.04
CA ARG A 29 -7.24 -19.18 -17.66
C ARG A 29 -6.28 -20.28 -17.20
N ASP A 30 -5.89 -21.21 -18.09
CA ASP A 30 -4.86 -22.20 -17.76
C ASP A 30 -3.52 -21.52 -17.43
N GLN A 31 -3.08 -20.57 -18.27
CA GLN A 31 -1.87 -19.79 -18.01
C GLN A 31 -1.99 -18.98 -16.69
N LEU A 32 -3.12 -18.36 -16.43
CA LEU A 32 -3.37 -17.67 -15.16
C LEU A 32 -3.19 -18.63 -13.96
N ASN A 33 -3.77 -19.81 -14.01
CA ASN A 33 -3.67 -20.79 -12.92
C ASN A 33 -2.23 -21.26 -12.69
N LYS A 34 -1.46 -21.51 -13.75
CA LYS A 34 -0.02 -21.84 -13.68
C LYS A 34 0.76 -20.69 -13.04
N GLY A 35 0.52 -19.46 -13.50
CA GLY A 35 1.13 -18.28 -12.92
C GLY A 35 0.81 -18.11 -11.43
N VAL A 36 -0.42 -18.37 -11.00
CA VAL A 36 -0.79 -18.33 -9.57
C VAL A 36 -0.04 -19.40 -8.76
N GLN A 37 0.18 -20.60 -9.31
CA GLN A 37 0.97 -21.64 -8.64
C GLN A 37 2.43 -21.21 -8.47
N SER A 38 3.07 -20.71 -9.55
CA SER A 38 4.43 -20.21 -9.49
C SER A 38 4.57 -19.02 -8.55
N PHE A 39 3.59 -18.10 -8.54
CA PHE A 39 3.54 -16.96 -7.63
C PHE A 39 3.47 -17.38 -6.15
N ARG A 40 2.63 -18.37 -5.83
CA ARG A 40 2.55 -18.94 -4.47
C ARG A 40 3.84 -19.62 -4.03
N GLY A 41 4.58 -20.17 -4.98
CA GLY A 41 5.91 -20.74 -4.76
C GLY A 41 7.04 -19.70 -4.70
N ALA A 42 6.70 -18.40 -4.72
CA ALA A 42 7.65 -17.27 -4.82
C ALA A 42 8.54 -17.30 -6.07
N ASN A 43 8.17 -18.07 -7.10
CA ASN A 43 8.83 -18.11 -8.41
C ASN A 43 8.28 -16.96 -9.30
N TYR A 44 8.60 -15.73 -8.94
CA TYR A 44 7.97 -14.54 -9.56
C TYR A 44 8.29 -14.38 -11.04
N GLU A 45 9.49 -14.74 -11.48
CA GLU A 45 9.90 -14.66 -12.89
C GLU A 45 9.06 -15.61 -13.77
N GLU A 46 8.91 -16.86 -13.35
CA GLU A 46 8.06 -17.84 -14.02
C GLU A 46 6.58 -17.41 -14.00
N ALA A 47 6.11 -16.89 -12.86
CA ALA A 47 4.76 -16.37 -12.71
C ALA A 47 4.49 -15.23 -13.70
N ILE A 48 5.44 -14.29 -13.86
CA ILE A 48 5.35 -13.20 -14.83
C ILE A 48 5.18 -13.75 -16.24
N GLY A 49 5.98 -14.74 -16.66
CA GLY A 49 5.87 -15.36 -17.97
C GLY A 49 4.47 -15.97 -18.23
N HIS A 50 3.93 -16.68 -17.25
CA HIS A 50 2.58 -17.24 -17.33
C HIS A 50 1.50 -16.15 -17.38
N PHE A 51 1.60 -15.10 -16.55
CA PHE A 51 0.62 -14.00 -16.57
C PHE A 51 0.68 -13.18 -17.85
N GLN A 52 1.87 -12.95 -18.41
CA GLN A 52 2.02 -12.32 -19.73
C GLN A 52 1.33 -13.12 -20.84
N ASN A 53 1.52 -14.45 -20.83
CA ASN A 53 0.85 -15.34 -21.76
C ASN A 53 -0.68 -15.30 -21.57
N ALA A 54 -1.17 -15.26 -20.32
CA ALA A 54 -2.60 -15.12 -20.05
C ALA A 54 -3.17 -13.81 -20.61
N VAL A 55 -2.49 -12.68 -20.39
CA VAL A 55 -2.89 -11.35 -20.89
C VAL A 55 -2.84 -11.28 -22.42
N SER A 56 -1.85 -11.93 -23.06
CA SER A 56 -1.74 -11.98 -24.53
C SER A 56 -2.87 -12.80 -25.18
N LEU A 57 -3.32 -13.86 -24.53
CA LEU A 57 -4.42 -14.72 -24.98
C LEU A 57 -5.81 -14.10 -24.76
N ASP A 58 -5.97 -13.34 -23.68
CA ASP A 58 -7.20 -12.63 -23.31
C ASP A 58 -6.85 -11.28 -22.65
N SER A 59 -6.78 -10.24 -23.46
CA SER A 59 -6.46 -8.87 -22.99
C SER A 59 -7.51 -8.28 -22.06
N ASP A 60 -8.72 -8.85 -21.98
CA ASP A 60 -9.80 -8.40 -21.11
C ASP A 60 -9.78 -9.10 -19.75
N LEU A 61 -8.89 -10.07 -19.56
CA LEU A 61 -8.76 -10.83 -18.31
C LEU A 61 -8.11 -9.97 -17.21
N LYS A 62 -8.89 -9.07 -16.59
CA LYS A 62 -8.43 -8.12 -15.55
C LYS A 62 -7.63 -8.79 -14.44
N VAL A 63 -8.06 -9.97 -14.02
CA VAL A 63 -7.39 -10.71 -12.94
C VAL A 63 -5.96 -11.11 -13.31
N ALA A 64 -5.69 -11.45 -14.59
CA ALA A 64 -4.33 -11.74 -15.04
C ALA A 64 -3.45 -10.50 -15.03
N LYS A 65 -3.98 -9.33 -15.43
CA LYS A 65 -3.26 -8.05 -15.32
C LYS A 65 -2.94 -7.68 -13.88
N MET A 66 -3.88 -7.91 -12.95
CA MET A 66 -3.64 -7.66 -11.52
C MET A 66 -2.53 -8.55 -10.96
N TYR A 67 -2.55 -9.86 -11.27
CA TYR A 67 -1.49 -10.77 -10.85
C TYR A 67 -0.14 -10.42 -11.50
N LEU A 68 -0.14 -10.04 -12.78
CA LEU A 68 1.07 -9.59 -13.47
C LEU A 68 1.67 -8.35 -12.80
N ALA A 69 0.82 -7.36 -12.49
CA ALA A 69 1.23 -6.16 -11.76
C ALA A 69 1.82 -6.52 -10.39
N THR A 70 1.14 -7.39 -9.65
CA THR A 70 1.59 -7.83 -8.33
C THR A 70 2.93 -8.59 -8.41
N ALA A 71 3.10 -9.45 -9.43
CA ALA A 71 4.34 -10.20 -9.62
C ALA A 71 5.53 -9.29 -9.93
N TYR A 72 5.35 -8.27 -10.78
CA TYR A 72 6.37 -7.24 -10.99
C TYR A 72 6.67 -6.44 -9.71
N ALA A 73 5.62 -6.09 -8.95
CA ALA A 73 5.79 -5.37 -7.69
C ALA A 73 6.58 -6.17 -6.65
N GLN A 74 6.46 -7.51 -6.64
CA GLN A 74 7.26 -8.39 -5.76
C GLN A 74 8.73 -8.46 -6.15
N GLN A 75 9.08 -8.18 -7.40
CA GLN A 75 10.47 -8.09 -7.85
C GLN A 75 11.09 -6.72 -7.61
N TYR A 76 10.30 -5.71 -7.27
CA TYR A 76 10.81 -4.40 -6.93
C TYR A 76 11.40 -4.38 -5.52
N VAL A 77 12.66 -4.01 -5.40
CA VAL A 77 13.38 -3.87 -4.12
C VAL A 77 13.49 -2.38 -3.78
N PRO A 78 12.85 -1.91 -2.71
CA PRO A 78 12.93 -0.50 -2.30
C PRO A 78 14.37 -0.05 -2.04
N GLY A 79 14.72 1.16 -2.49
CA GLY A 79 16.04 1.76 -2.29
C GLY A 79 17.12 1.25 -3.24
N VAL A 80 16.84 0.29 -4.12
CA VAL A 80 17.75 -0.16 -5.18
C VAL A 80 17.44 0.59 -6.48
N GLU A 81 18.35 1.42 -6.94
CA GLU A 81 18.15 2.30 -8.12
C GLU A 81 18.74 1.73 -9.42
N THR A 82 18.74 0.41 -9.57
CA THR A 82 19.14 -0.19 -10.85
C THR A 82 18.05 0.01 -11.91
N PRO A 83 18.42 0.16 -13.21
CA PRO A 83 17.43 0.30 -14.29
C PRO A 83 16.41 -0.84 -14.34
N GLU A 84 16.84 -2.06 -14.06
CA GLU A 84 15.98 -3.24 -14.03
C GLU A 84 14.96 -3.17 -12.91
N ASN A 85 15.40 -2.80 -11.70
CA ASN A 85 14.53 -2.67 -10.53
C ASN A 85 13.47 -1.57 -10.72
N LEU A 86 13.89 -0.41 -11.22
CA LEU A 86 12.97 0.69 -11.52
C LEU A 86 11.99 0.31 -12.64
N ARG A 87 12.43 -0.47 -13.63
CA ARG A 87 11.58 -1.01 -14.68
C ARG A 87 10.49 -1.93 -14.13
N ASN A 88 10.81 -2.80 -13.18
CA ASN A 88 9.82 -3.67 -12.54
C ASN A 88 8.71 -2.86 -11.85
N ALA A 89 9.07 -1.81 -11.09
CA ALA A 89 8.09 -0.90 -10.51
C ALA A 89 7.21 -0.24 -11.56
N GLN A 90 7.81 0.25 -12.67
CA GLN A 90 7.06 0.91 -13.75
C GLN A 90 6.12 -0.07 -14.45
N LEU A 91 6.58 -1.29 -14.77
CA LEU A 91 5.74 -2.32 -15.39
C LEU A 91 4.55 -2.70 -14.49
N ALA A 92 4.76 -2.79 -13.16
CA ALA A 92 3.68 -3.02 -12.22
C ALA A 92 2.63 -1.88 -12.27
N ILE A 93 3.10 -0.63 -12.20
CA ILE A 93 2.22 0.55 -12.28
C ILE A 93 1.42 0.56 -13.58
N ASP A 94 2.05 0.25 -14.71
CA ASP A 94 1.40 0.26 -16.03
C ASP A 94 0.31 -0.81 -16.13
N GLN A 95 0.55 -2.02 -15.59
CA GLN A 95 -0.47 -3.07 -15.54
C GLN A 95 -1.66 -2.68 -14.64
N TYR A 96 -1.41 -2.10 -13.45
CA TYR A 96 -2.49 -1.59 -12.61
C TYR A 96 -3.28 -0.47 -13.30
N LYS A 97 -2.61 0.47 -14.00
CA LYS A 97 -3.28 1.52 -14.78
C LYS A 97 -4.16 0.95 -15.89
N GLN A 98 -3.76 -0.14 -16.54
CA GLN A 98 -4.61 -0.82 -17.52
C GLN A 98 -5.88 -1.42 -16.89
N VAL A 99 -5.81 -1.91 -15.64
CA VAL A 99 -7.01 -2.33 -14.91
C VAL A 99 -7.90 -1.11 -14.63
N LEU A 100 -7.32 -0.01 -14.15
CA LEU A 100 -8.05 1.22 -13.82
C LEU A 100 -8.72 1.86 -15.05
N ALA A 101 -8.19 1.67 -16.26
CA ALA A 101 -8.80 2.15 -17.50
C ALA A 101 -10.18 1.53 -17.75
N THR A 102 -10.45 0.32 -17.23
CA THR A 102 -11.73 -0.39 -17.38
C THR A 102 -12.52 -0.48 -16.08
N ASP A 103 -11.88 -0.21 -14.95
CA ASP A 103 -12.46 -0.23 -13.60
C ASP A 103 -11.77 0.82 -12.72
N ALA A 104 -12.18 2.07 -12.89
CA ALA A 104 -11.55 3.23 -12.24
C ALA A 104 -11.61 3.20 -10.70
N LYS A 105 -12.49 2.36 -10.12
CA LYS A 105 -12.64 2.18 -8.67
C LYS A 105 -12.01 0.89 -8.15
N ASN A 106 -11.15 0.24 -8.92
CA ASN A 106 -10.47 -0.98 -8.47
C ASN A 106 -9.50 -0.67 -7.33
N VAL A 107 -9.94 -0.92 -6.10
CA VAL A 107 -9.20 -0.60 -4.86
C VAL A 107 -7.83 -1.25 -4.84
N THR A 108 -7.73 -2.52 -5.26
CA THR A 108 -6.44 -3.25 -5.29
C THR A 108 -5.44 -2.55 -6.20
N SER A 109 -5.85 -2.14 -7.40
CA SER A 109 -4.97 -1.43 -8.34
C SER A 109 -4.59 -0.04 -7.83
N LEU A 110 -5.53 0.70 -7.24
CA LEU A 110 -5.25 2.01 -6.65
C LEU A 110 -4.23 1.89 -5.51
N LYS A 111 -4.43 0.95 -4.58
CA LYS A 111 -3.51 0.68 -3.46
C LYS A 111 -2.16 0.18 -3.95
N GLY A 112 -2.13 -0.68 -4.99
CA GLY A 112 -0.88 -1.19 -5.57
C GLY A 112 0.00 -0.09 -6.17
N ILE A 113 -0.60 0.84 -6.93
CA ILE A 113 0.12 2.01 -7.47
C ILE A 113 0.60 2.92 -6.34
N ALA A 114 -0.27 3.23 -5.38
CA ALA A 114 0.07 4.07 -4.24
C ALA A 114 1.25 3.51 -3.44
N PHE A 115 1.23 2.21 -3.16
CA PHE A 115 2.32 1.52 -2.47
C PHE A 115 3.65 1.64 -3.22
N LEU A 116 3.66 1.39 -4.54
CA LEU A 116 4.87 1.51 -5.36
C LEU A 116 5.43 2.94 -5.38
N TYR A 117 4.57 3.95 -5.46
CA TYR A 117 5.01 5.34 -5.36
C TYR A 117 5.56 5.67 -3.96
N MET A 118 4.92 5.19 -2.89
CA MET A 118 5.42 5.36 -1.52
C MET A 118 6.82 4.75 -1.36
N GLN A 119 7.04 3.53 -1.87
CA GLN A 119 8.35 2.87 -1.83
C GLN A 119 9.43 3.61 -2.64
N GLN A 120 9.03 4.37 -3.66
CA GLN A 120 9.91 5.26 -4.44
C GLN A 120 10.06 6.65 -3.80
N LYS A 121 9.50 6.89 -2.62
CA LYS A 121 9.46 8.19 -1.93
C LYS A 121 8.78 9.31 -2.76
N LYS A 122 7.92 8.94 -3.70
CA LYS A 122 7.03 9.81 -4.46
C LYS A 122 5.74 10.02 -3.65
N PHE A 123 5.86 10.81 -2.58
CA PHE A 123 4.82 10.88 -1.55
C PHE A 123 3.52 11.53 -2.05
N ASP A 124 3.60 12.53 -2.91
CA ASP A 124 2.43 13.21 -3.44
C ASP A 124 1.61 12.28 -4.36
N GLU A 125 2.26 11.57 -5.26
CA GLU A 125 1.61 10.59 -6.12
C GLU A 125 1.03 9.42 -5.30
N ALA A 126 1.74 8.95 -4.29
CA ALA A 126 1.25 7.90 -3.40
C ALA A 126 -0.03 8.35 -2.66
N ARG A 127 -0.02 9.56 -2.09
CA ARG A 127 -1.16 10.15 -1.40
C ARG A 127 -2.37 10.32 -2.33
N GLU A 128 -2.15 10.79 -3.56
CA GLU A 128 -3.22 10.93 -4.57
C GLU A 128 -3.92 9.60 -4.83
N TYR A 129 -3.16 8.52 -5.07
CA TYR A 129 -3.74 7.21 -5.35
C TYR A 129 -4.42 6.58 -4.13
N TYR A 130 -3.89 6.75 -2.91
CA TYR A 130 -4.58 6.31 -1.70
C TYR A 130 -5.86 7.11 -1.44
N LYS A 131 -5.91 8.42 -1.70
CA LYS A 131 -7.15 9.22 -1.61
C LYS A 131 -8.21 8.74 -2.62
N LYS A 132 -7.81 8.33 -3.83
CA LYS A 132 -8.71 7.66 -4.78
C LYS A 132 -9.20 6.31 -4.24
N ALA A 133 -8.34 5.54 -3.57
CA ALA A 133 -8.74 4.28 -2.94
C ALA A 133 -9.73 4.49 -1.78
N ILE A 134 -9.52 5.52 -0.94
CA ILE A 134 -10.49 5.93 0.11
C ILE A 134 -11.84 6.29 -0.51
N THR A 135 -11.86 7.00 -1.64
CA THR A 135 -13.10 7.35 -2.35
C THR A 135 -13.82 6.11 -2.90
N ALA A 136 -13.06 5.09 -3.31
CA ALA A 136 -13.60 3.84 -3.84
C ALA A 136 -14.09 2.89 -2.73
N ASP A 137 -13.36 2.82 -1.61
CA ASP A 137 -13.75 2.08 -0.40
C ASP A 137 -13.46 2.93 0.85
N PRO A 138 -14.44 3.70 1.34
CA PRO A 138 -14.28 4.54 2.52
C PRO A 138 -14.27 3.75 3.83
N ASN A 139 -14.46 2.43 3.81
CA ASN A 139 -14.50 1.62 5.03
C ASN A 139 -13.20 0.89 5.34
N ASP A 140 -12.21 0.91 4.45
CA ASP A 140 -10.93 0.25 4.66
C ASP A 140 -9.98 1.07 5.57
N PRO A 141 -9.77 0.67 6.84
CA PRO A 141 -8.88 1.40 7.76
C PRO A 141 -7.41 1.40 7.30
N GLU A 142 -6.98 0.38 6.54
CA GLU A 142 -5.61 0.26 6.05
C GLU A 142 -5.25 1.40 5.08
N THR A 143 -6.22 1.85 4.28
CA THR A 143 -5.98 2.93 3.32
C THR A 143 -5.77 4.27 4.02
N TYR A 144 -6.54 4.56 5.08
CA TYR A 144 -6.33 5.76 5.91
C TYR A 144 -5.00 5.70 6.67
N TYR A 145 -4.67 4.55 7.24
CA TYR A 145 -3.38 4.32 7.88
C TYR A 145 -2.22 4.58 6.91
N SER A 146 -2.32 4.08 5.68
CA SER A 146 -1.28 4.28 4.66
C SER A 146 -1.03 5.74 4.32
N VAL A 147 -2.08 6.59 4.27
CA VAL A 147 -1.91 8.05 4.09
C VAL A 147 -1.17 8.65 5.28
N GLY A 148 -1.55 8.30 6.51
CA GLY A 148 -0.87 8.79 7.71
C GLY A 148 0.62 8.38 7.78
N VAL A 149 0.95 7.18 7.31
CA VAL A 149 2.36 6.72 7.19
C VAL A 149 3.13 7.53 6.15
N ILE A 150 2.50 7.86 5.01
CA ILE A 150 3.11 8.71 3.99
C ILE A 150 3.40 10.10 4.54
N ASP A 151 2.42 10.70 5.23
CA ASP A 151 2.53 12.03 5.78
C ASP A 151 3.64 12.10 6.85
N TRP A 152 3.72 11.10 7.71
CA TRP A 152 4.86 10.98 8.62
C TRP A 152 6.20 10.81 7.88
N SER A 153 6.26 9.96 6.85
CA SER A 153 7.49 9.69 6.12
C SER A 153 8.00 10.92 5.38
N GLN A 154 7.10 11.71 4.80
CA GLN A 154 7.43 12.96 4.14
C GLN A 154 7.97 13.98 5.14
N THR A 155 7.26 14.22 6.24
CA THR A 155 7.67 15.20 7.25
C THR A 155 8.95 14.79 7.98
N TYR A 156 9.18 13.48 8.17
CA TYR A 156 10.45 12.97 8.67
C TYR A 156 11.61 13.29 7.71
N LYS A 157 11.42 13.02 6.42
CA LYS A 157 12.41 13.32 5.39
C LYS A 157 12.70 14.82 5.32
N ASP A 158 11.66 15.65 5.29
CA ASP A 158 11.78 17.08 5.19
C ASP A 158 12.49 17.68 6.42
N ALA A 159 12.18 17.21 7.62
CA ALA A 159 12.91 17.60 8.83
C ALA A 159 14.37 17.13 8.81
N ALA A 160 14.67 15.92 8.31
CA ALA A 160 16.04 15.48 8.17
C ALA A 160 16.82 16.34 7.18
N ASP A 161 16.22 16.67 6.03
CA ASP A 161 16.84 17.50 4.99
C ASP A 161 17.12 18.95 5.49
N VAL A 162 16.17 19.56 6.23
CA VAL A 162 16.30 20.92 6.74
C VAL A 162 17.29 20.98 7.90
N LYS A 163 17.14 20.10 8.89
CA LYS A 163 17.99 20.09 10.10
C LYS A 163 19.44 19.72 9.81
N SER A 164 19.69 18.79 8.88
CA SER A 164 21.06 18.37 8.51
C SER A 164 21.92 19.51 7.96
N LYS A 165 21.31 20.51 7.30
CA LYS A 165 22.03 21.69 6.79
C LYS A 165 22.63 22.55 7.90
N GLU A 166 22.06 22.47 9.10
CA GLU A 166 22.50 23.17 10.29
C GLU A 166 23.23 22.25 11.28
N GLY A 167 23.59 21.03 10.85
CA GLY A 167 24.31 20.04 11.66
C GLY A 167 23.49 19.39 12.77
N LEU A 168 22.16 19.51 12.71
CA LEU A 168 21.22 18.89 13.66
C LEU A 168 20.77 17.51 13.18
N LYS A 169 20.45 16.65 14.14
CA LYS A 169 19.76 15.37 13.86
C LYS A 169 18.25 15.60 13.72
N VAL A 170 17.58 14.68 13.04
CA VAL A 170 16.14 14.78 12.81
C VAL A 170 15.33 14.74 14.13
N GLU A 171 15.84 14.08 15.16
CA GLU A 171 15.22 13.96 16.48
C GLU A 171 15.53 15.16 17.40
N ASP A 172 16.51 16.01 17.07
CA ASP A 172 16.88 17.14 17.90
C ASP A 172 15.73 18.12 18.01
N GLU A 173 15.48 18.58 19.22
CA GLU A 173 14.50 19.62 19.49
C GLU A 173 15.03 20.99 19.00
N LEU A 174 14.17 21.77 18.37
CA LEU A 174 14.49 23.11 17.95
C LEU A 174 14.31 24.08 19.12
N LYS A 175 15.42 24.57 19.71
CA LYS A 175 15.45 25.45 20.88
C LYS A 175 16.35 26.65 20.62
N GLY A 176 15.93 27.81 21.16
CA GLY A 176 16.72 29.03 21.13
C GLY A 176 16.69 29.79 19.81
N LYS A 177 17.24 30.99 19.81
CA LYS A 177 17.14 31.96 18.69
C LYS A 177 17.67 31.46 17.35
N GLY A 178 18.65 30.53 17.36
CA GLY A 178 19.19 29.94 16.13
C GLY A 178 18.23 28.95 15.45
N SER A 179 17.33 28.36 16.21
CA SER A 179 16.39 27.34 15.69
C SER A 179 15.07 27.91 15.18
N GLN A 180 14.78 29.19 15.45
CA GLN A 180 13.51 29.81 15.07
C GLN A 180 13.24 29.71 13.57
N LYS A 181 14.24 30.04 12.75
CA LYS A 181 14.11 29.99 11.28
C LYS A 181 13.81 28.57 10.77
N ILE A 182 14.49 27.58 11.33
CA ILE A 182 14.26 26.16 10.98
C ILE A 182 12.85 25.73 11.36
N CYS A 183 12.42 26.12 12.57
CA CYS A 183 11.08 25.83 13.07
C CYS A 183 9.99 26.45 12.20
N ASP A 184 10.13 27.73 11.84
CA ASP A 184 9.18 28.42 10.98
C ASP A 184 9.12 27.80 9.59
N GLU A 185 10.29 27.38 9.03
CA GLU A 185 10.36 26.66 7.76
C GLU A 185 9.61 25.32 7.82
N LEU A 186 9.89 24.49 8.83
CA LEU A 186 9.24 23.18 8.99
C LEU A 186 7.74 23.33 9.30
N LYS A 187 7.36 24.27 10.13
CA LYS A 187 5.95 24.54 10.44
C LYS A 187 5.17 25.00 9.20
N SER A 188 5.76 25.86 8.38
CA SER A 188 5.15 26.32 7.14
C SER A 188 5.06 25.21 6.08
N LYS A 189 6.08 24.36 5.99
CA LYS A 189 6.17 23.30 5.00
C LYS A 189 5.30 22.09 5.35
N ASP A 190 5.35 21.64 6.60
CA ASP A 190 4.86 20.34 7.03
C ASP A 190 3.64 20.40 7.95
N GLY A 191 3.26 21.59 8.44
CA GLY A 191 2.18 21.74 9.41
C GLY A 191 0.86 21.11 8.96
N GLU A 192 0.42 21.44 7.74
CA GLU A 192 -0.80 20.88 7.16
C GLU A 192 -0.69 19.37 6.89
N VAL A 193 0.51 18.89 6.49
CA VAL A 193 0.77 17.47 6.23
C VAL A 193 0.68 16.65 7.52
N VAL A 194 1.26 17.17 8.61
CA VAL A 194 1.15 16.53 9.94
C VAL A 194 -0.32 16.45 10.39
N ASP A 195 -1.05 17.56 10.26
CA ASP A 195 -2.46 17.60 10.65
C ASP A 195 -3.34 16.66 9.81
N GLU A 196 -3.08 16.58 8.50
CA GLU A 196 -3.75 15.60 7.62
C GLU A 196 -3.42 14.17 8.07
N GLY A 197 -2.15 13.84 8.29
CA GLY A 197 -1.71 12.52 8.74
C GLY A 197 -2.37 12.11 10.06
N MET A 198 -2.43 13.01 11.03
CA MET A 198 -3.11 12.76 12.31
C MET A 198 -4.60 12.49 12.12
N LYS A 199 -5.29 13.26 11.27
CA LYS A 199 -6.70 13.04 10.94
C LYS A 199 -6.92 11.69 10.27
N MET A 200 -6.06 11.30 9.35
CA MET A 200 -6.14 10.00 8.66
C MET A 200 -5.91 8.85 9.64
N LEU A 201 -4.90 8.94 10.50
CA LEU A 201 -4.64 7.93 11.52
C LEU A 201 -5.79 7.81 12.53
N GLN A 202 -6.37 8.94 12.95
CA GLN A 202 -7.55 8.92 13.82
C GLN A 202 -8.71 8.19 13.14
N THR A 203 -8.96 8.48 11.85
CA THR A 203 -10.01 7.79 11.08
C THR A 203 -9.74 6.28 10.97
N ALA A 204 -8.48 5.87 10.80
CA ALA A 204 -8.11 4.46 10.79
C ALA A 204 -8.40 3.78 12.14
N ILE A 205 -8.08 4.46 13.26
CA ILE A 205 -8.33 3.98 14.63
C ILE A 205 -9.84 3.91 14.91
N ASP A 206 -10.62 4.90 14.48
CA ASP A 206 -12.07 4.92 14.67
C ASP A 206 -12.74 3.74 13.96
N LYS A 207 -12.21 3.35 12.78
CA LYS A 207 -12.69 2.18 12.02
C LYS A 207 -12.18 0.85 12.58
N ARG A 208 -11.02 0.82 13.22
CA ARG A 208 -10.40 -0.34 13.87
C ARG A 208 -9.81 0.07 15.20
N GLN A 209 -10.56 -0.06 16.27
CA GLN A 209 -10.21 0.46 17.60
C GLN A 209 -8.96 -0.17 18.24
N ASP A 210 -8.54 -1.33 17.78
CA ASP A 210 -7.32 -2.01 18.20
C ASP A 210 -6.13 -1.84 17.23
N TYR A 211 -6.16 -0.80 16.37
CA TYR A 211 -5.16 -0.58 15.35
C TYR A 211 -3.87 0.01 15.95
N ASP A 212 -3.08 -0.85 16.58
CA ASP A 212 -1.84 -0.50 17.28
C ASP A 212 -0.80 0.19 16.41
N ASP A 213 -0.66 -0.18 15.13
CA ASP A 213 0.27 0.47 14.21
C ASP A 213 -0.17 1.92 13.91
N ALA A 214 -1.46 2.19 13.72
CA ALA A 214 -1.97 3.54 13.54
C ALA A 214 -1.76 4.40 14.81
N MET A 215 -1.95 3.83 16.00
CA MET A 215 -1.65 4.50 17.29
C MET A 215 -0.14 4.81 17.42
N ALA A 216 0.72 3.89 16.97
CA ALA A 216 2.17 4.12 16.99
C ALA A 216 2.58 5.29 16.08
N TYR A 217 2.00 5.39 14.87
CA TYR A 217 2.27 6.54 13.99
C TYR A 217 1.66 7.84 14.51
N MET A 218 0.52 7.78 15.22
CA MET A 218 -0.02 8.96 15.93
C MET A 218 0.98 9.50 16.96
N ASN A 219 1.61 8.62 17.76
CA ASN A 219 2.72 9.01 18.65
C ASN A 219 3.83 9.74 17.87
N LEU A 220 4.25 9.19 16.73
CA LEU A 220 5.34 9.75 15.93
C LEU A 220 4.99 11.14 15.36
N LEU A 221 3.75 11.38 14.91
CA LEU A 221 3.32 12.68 14.42
C LEU A 221 3.23 13.72 15.55
N TYR A 222 2.77 13.35 16.75
CA TYR A 222 2.81 14.24 17.92
C TYR A 222 4.26 14.61 18.30
N ARG A 223 5.21 13.68 18.18
CA ARG A 223 6.63 14.00 18.36
C ARG A 223 7.16 14.94 17.28
N ARG A 224 6.70 14.82 16.02
CA ARG A 224 7.02 15.82 14.97
C ARG A 224 6.53 17.21 15.37
N LYS A 225 5.28 17.33 15.83
CA LYS A 225 4.76 18.62 16.32
C LYS A 225 5.61 19.17 17.47
N ALA A 226 5.94 18.34 18.46
CA ALA A 226 6.73 18.74 19.61
C ALA A 226 8.13 19.22 19.22
N ASN A 227 8.83 18.48 18.36
CA ASN A 227 10.25 18.75 18.05
C ASN A 227 10.45 19.83 17.00
N ASP A 228 9.51 19.96 16.05
CA ASP A 228 9.73 20.73 14.83
C ASP A 228 8.83 21.96 14.69
N MET A 229 7.72 22.04 15.47
CA MET A 229 6.66 23.02 15.20
C MET A 229 6.28 23.90 16.42
N THR A 230 6.81 23.60 17.59
CA THR A 230 6.54 24.39 18.82
C THR A 230 7.54 25.52 19.01
N CYS A 231 8.68 25.51 18.28
CA CYS A 231 9.76 26.47 18.40
C CYS A 231 10.21 26.64 19.87
N ASP A 232 10.11 27.83 20.43
CA ASP A 232 10.47 28.10 21.84
C ASP A 232 9.29 27.95 22.82
N ASP A 233 8.13 27.49 22.37
CA ASP A 233 6.96 27.24 23.21
C ASP A 233 7.11 25.90 23.98
N ALA A 234 7.73 25.99 25.16
CA ALA A 234 8.00 24.82 25.99
C ALA A 234 6.72 24.20 26.59
N GLU A 235 5.66 24.98 26.80
CA GLU A 235 4.38 24.50 27.35
C GLU A 235 3.65 23.64 26.30
N THR A 236 3.44 24.16 25.10
CA THR A 236 2.84 23.40 24.00
C THR A 236 3.67 22.15 23.64
N ARG A 237 5.01 22.26 23.69
CA ARG A 237 5.88 21.09 23.48
C ARG A 237 5.63 20.01 24.52
N ALA A 238 5.57 20.36 25.79
CA ALA A 238 5.34 19.40 26.88
C ALA A 238 3.97 18.71 26.73
N GLU A 239 2.94 19.44 26.30
CA GLU A 239 1.62 18.89 26.01
C GLU A 239 1.66 17.87 24.86
N TYR A 240 2.33 18.20 23.74
CA TYR A 240 2.47 17.25 22.62
C TYR A 240 3.28 16.02 22.99
N VAL A 241 4.36 16.16 23.78
CA VAL A 241 5.13 15.01 24.27
C VAL A 241 4.28 14.13 25.18
N LYS A 242 3.48 14.71 26.07
CA LYS A 242 2.55 13.97 26.92
C LYS A 242 1.55 13.18 26.06
N THR A 243 0.91 13.84 25.12
CA THR A 243 -0.05 13.19 24.21
C THR A 243 0.60 12.09 23.36
N ALA A 244 1.83 12.29 22.90
CA ALA A 244 2.61 11.27 22.20
C ALA A 244 2.81 10.02 23.07
N ASN A 245 3.16 10.20 24.35
CA ASN A 245 3.34 9.09 25.29
C ASN A 245 2.02 8.33 25.53
N GLU A 246 0.89 9.04 25.67
CA GLU A 246 -0.44 8.42 25.80
C GLU A 246 -0.78 7.54 24.58
N TRP A 247 -0.44 7.97 23.36
CA TRP A 247 -0.62 7.16 22.17
C TRP A 247 0.32 5.94 22.12
N SER A 248 1.56 6.07 22.61
CA SER A 248 2.48 4.96 22.76
C SER A 248 1.92 3.90 23.72
N ASP A 249 1.38 4.33 24.86
CA ASP A 249 0.78 3.42 25.86
C ASP A 249 -0.45 2.70 25.29
N LYS A 250 -1.32 3.40 24.55
CA LYS A 250 -2.46 2.80 23.85
C LYS A 250 -2.00 1.74 22.83
N ALA A 251 -0.98 2.03 22.04
CA ALA A 251 -0.43 1.08 21.05
C ALA A 251 0.11 -0.18 21.74
N MET A 252 0.87 -0.01 22.82
CA MET A 252 1.40 -1.14 23.60
C MET A 252 0.29 -1.99 24.24
N ALA A 253 -0.74 -1.35 24.79
CA ALA A 253 -1.89 -2.05 25.37
C ALA A 253 -2.66 -2.86 24.30
N ALA A 254 -2.88 -2.28 23.11
CA ALA A 254 -3.53 -2.97 21.99
C ALA A 254 -2.71 -4.18 21.51
N ARG A 255 -1.39 -4.05 21.38
CA ARG A 255 -0.47 -5.16 21.03
C ARG A 255 -0.51 -6.27 22.05
N LYS A 256 -0.45 -5.94 23.35
CA LYS A 256 -0.52 -6.91 24.43
C LYS A 256 -1.83 -7.69 24.40
N LYS A 257 -2.95 -7.00 24.23
CA LYS A 257 -4.28 -7.64 24.11
C LYS A 257 -4.34 -8.60 22.93
N LYS A 258 -3.85 -8.21 21.75
CA LYS A 258 -3.79 -9.08 20.55
C LYS A 258 -2.93 -10.32 20.80
N ALA A 259 -1.78 -10.17 21.47
CA ALA A 259 -0.89 -11.29 21.81
C ALA A 259 -1.55 -12.27 22.78
N GLU A 260 -2.26 -11.78 23.80
CA GLU A 260 -3.01 -12.61 24.76
C GLU A 260 -4.16 -13.37 24.07
N GLU A 261 -4.90 -12.73 23.16
CA GLU A 261 -5.96 -13.37 22.39
C GLU A 261 -5.42 -14.45 21.44
N ALA A 262 -4.28 -14.20 20.78
CA ALA A 262 -3.61 -15.18 19.94
C ALA A 262 -3.12 -16.39 20.75
N SER A 263 -2.53 -16.17 21.94
CA SER A 263 -2.09 -17.23 22.84
C SER A 263 -3.24 -18.12 23.32
N LYS A 264 -4.40 -17.53 23.65
CA LYS A 264 -5.60 -18.26 24.06
C LYS A 264 -6.15 -19.15 22.95
N LYS A 265 -6.09 -18.68 21.68
CA LYS A 265 -6.53 -19.47 20.51
C LYS A 265 -5.62 -20.66 20.24
N THR A 266 -4.31 -20.53 20.44
CA THR A 266 -3.33 -21.61 20.26
C THR A 266 -3.37 -22.64 21.39
N SER A 267 -3.61 -22.23 22.63
CA SER A 267 -3.71 -23.16 23.76
C SER A 267 -5.03 -23.92 23.86
N GLY A 268 -6.10 -23.46 23.17
CA GLY A 268 -7.38 -24.17 23.08
C GLY A 268 -7.46 -25.30 22.04
N GLY A 269 -6.40 -25.55 21.27
CA GLY A 269 -6.39 -26.46 20.11
C GLY A 269 -5.70 -27.82 20.33
N ILE A 270 -5.14 -28.13 21.49
CA ILE A 270 -4.50 -29.44 21.74
C ILE A 270 -5.24 -30.17 22.88
N VAL A 271 -6.41 -30.71 22.57
CA VAL A 271 -6.94 -31.86 23.30
C VAL A 271 -6.28 -33.09 22.70
N LEU A 272 -5.16 -33.52 23.28
CA LEU A 272 -4.62 -34.84 23.04
C LEU A 272 -5.61 -35.86 23.59
N ASP A 273 -6.36 -36.50 22.72
CA ASP A 273 -7.18 -37.68 23.02
C ASP A 273 -6.23 -38.78 23.57
N GLN A 274 -6.24 -38.98 24.89
CA GLN A 274 -5.51 -40.07 25.49
C GLN A 274 -6.16 -41.40 25.04
N PRO A 275 -5.41 -42.38 24.50
CA PRO A 275 -5.97 -43.68 24.18
C PRO A 275 -6.42 -44.36 25.46
N LYS A 276 -7.72 -44.69 25.55
CA LYS A 276 -8.27 -45.51 26.62
C LYS A 276 -7.57 -46.89 26.57
N SER A 277 -6.74 -47.16 27.58
CA SER A 277 -6.22 -48.52 27.84
C SER A 277 -7.37 -49.46 28.15
N LYS A 278 -7.48 -50.53 27.36
CA LYS A 278 -8.21 -51.75 27.72
C LYS A 278 -7.29 -52.67 28.46
#